data_8179178e1d0fce10ddf52125cf152891
#
_entry.id   8179178e1d0fce10ddf52125cf152891
#
_cell.length_a   1.000
_cell.length_b   1.000
_cell.length_c   1.000
_cell.angle_alpha   90.00
_cell.angle_beta   90.00
_cell.angle_gamma   90.00
#
_symmetry.space_group_name_H-M   'P 1'
#
loop_
_entity.id
_entity.type
_entity.pdbx_description
1 polymer ?
#
loop_
_entity_poly.entity_id
_entity_poly.type
_entity_poly.pdbx_seq_one_letter_code
_entity_poly.pdbx_strand_id
1 'polypeptide(L)'
;VGYYNEFTKRFNETTLLEKMYEANYSDDIYITVLDEMNIARVEYYFAEFLSLLELPNAEERLLTVVSDVWEDDPAQLTNGCIKLPPNMWFIGTANNDDSTFAISDKVYDRAMIMNLDTKCEPFVAPKTGHSHVSAKQFVRMSERAMKEYELTSRNTRRLEELDKYLIEHFHITFGNRIMKQIRNYIPVYVACGGDELEALDDILSKKILRKLEMQNPIYLRNASAGLCAYFDELFGDDRMPLCKEFMERLQR
;
A
#
# COMPACT_ATOMS: atom_id res chain seq x y z
N VAL A 1 -7.07 -4.63 -19.10
CA VAL A 1 -7.30 -3.25 -19.63
C VAL A 1 -8.08 -3.22 -20.94
N GLY A 2 -8.13 -4.31 -21.67
CA GLY A 2 -8.87 -4.49 -22.90
C GLY A 2 -8.54 -5.81 -23.56
N TYR A 3 -9.11 -6.06 -24.73
CA TYR A 3 -8.82 -7.25 -25.52
C TYR A 3 -8.99 -6.97 -27.02
N TYR A 4 -8.17 -7.63 -27.83
CA TYR A 4 -8.31 -7.60 -29.27
C TYR A 4 -9.35 -8.62 -29.72
N ASN A 5 -10.30 -8.17 -30.54
CA ASN A 5 -11.30 -9.05 -31.14
C ASN A 5 -10.86 -9.43 -32.54
N GLU A 6 -10.46 -10.69 -32.72
CA GLU A 6 -9.95 -11.20 -34.01
C GLU A 6 -10.99 -11.19 -35.14
N PHE A 7 -12.27 -11.28 -34.81
CA PHE A 7 -13.37 -11.26 -35.80
C PHE A 7 -13.62 -9.87 -36.36
N THR A 8 -13.66 -8.88 -35.47
CA THR A 8 -13.93 -7.47 -35.87
C THR A 8 -12.65 -6.73 -36.26
N LYS A 9 -11.47 -7.32 -35.99
CA LYS A 9 -10.16 -6.69 -36.16
C LYS A 9 -10.02 -5.37 -35.40
N ARG A 10 -10.67 -5.27 -34.23
CA ARG A 10 -10.66 -4.09 -33.36
C ARG A 10 -10.26 -4.43 -31.97
N PHE A 11 -9.53 -3.52 -31.33
CA PHE A 11 -9.28 -3.56 -29.90
C PHE A 11 -10.48 -2.97 -29.16
N ASN A 12 -10.95 -3.68 -28.12
CA ASN A 12 -11.99 -3.22 -27.23
C ASN A 12 -11.34 -2.77 -25.92
N GLU A 13 -11.23 -1.47 -25.74
CA GLU A 13 -10.72 -0.86 -24.52
C GLU A 13 -11.73 -0.97 -23.37
N THR A 14 -11.21 -0.99 -22.16
CA THR A 14 -12.01 -0.82 -20.94
C THR A 14 -11.91 0.62 -20.46
N THR A 15 -12.87 1.05 -19.64
CA THR A 15 -12.85 2.37 -18.99
C THR A 15 -11.53 2.64 -18.27
N LEU A 16 -10.89 1.59 -17.71
CA LEU A 16 -9.58 1.75 -17.08
C LEU A 16 -8.52 2.21 -18.08
N LEU A 17 -8.48 1.61 -19.28
CA LEU A 17 -7.51 2.00 -20.32
C LEU A 17 -7.76 3.43 -20.80
N GLU A 18 -9.03 3.81 -21.02
CA GLU A 18 -9.42 5.18 -21.38
C GLU A 18 -8.92 6.18 -20.33
N LYS A 19 -9.13 5.88 -19.04
CA LYS A 19 -8.67 6.74 -17.93
C LYS A 19 -7.16 6.76 -17.77
N MET A 20 -6.46 5.67 -18.04
CA MET A 20 -5.00 5.66 -18.10
C MET A 20 -4.48 6.56 -19.24
N TYR A 21 -5.15 6.53 -20.39
CA TYR A 21 -4.82 7.37 -21.52
C TYR A 21 -5.02 8.85 -21.19
N GLU A 22 -6.20 9.24 -20.64
CA GLU A 22 -6.49 10.60 -20.18
C GLU A 22 -5.47 11.09 -19.12
N ALA A 23 -5.16 10.24 -18.13
CA ALA A 23 -4.26 10.59 -17.04
C ALA A 23 -2.84 10.92 -17.52
N ASN A 24 -2.38 10.32 -18.62
CA ASN A 24 -1.08 10.66 -19.22
C ASN A 24 -1.04 12.08 -19.83
N TYR A 25 -2.20 12.71 -20.06
CA TYR A 25 -2.30 14.10 -20.54
C TYR A 25 -2.71 15.09 -19.45
N SER A 26 -2.97 14.64 -18.23
CA SER A 26 -3.47 15.46 -17.13
C SER A 26 -2.49 15.58 -15.97
N ASP A 27 -2.51 16.70 -15.27
CA ASP A 27 -1.84 16.88 -13.99
C ASP A 27 -2.76 16.56 -12.79
N ASP A 28 -4.01 16.19 -13.02
CA ASP A 28 -4.95 15.81 -11.97
C ASP A 28 -4.64 14.41 -11.39
N ILE A 29 -5.06 14.17 -10.15
CA ILE A 29 -4.95 12.86 -9.52
C ILE A 29 -6.15 12.02 -9.92
N TYR A 30 -5.90 10.84 -10.48
CA TYR A 30 -6.90 9.83 -10.81
C TYR A 30 -6.90 8.74 -9.75
N ILE A 31 -8.05 8.52 -9.12
CA ILE A 31 -8.21 7.44 -8.14
C ILE A 31 -9.03 6.33 -8.80
N THR A 32 -8.42 5.17 -8.96
CA THR A 32 -9.07 3.97 -9.47
C THR A 32 -9.45 3.07 -8.30
N VAL A 33 -10.75 2.86 -8.10
CA VAL A 33 -11.26 1.97 -7.07
C VAL A 33 -11.52 0.59 -7.68
N LEU A 34 -10.86 -0.43 -7.14
CA LEU A 34 -11.10 -1.84 -7.42
C LEU A 34 -12.05 -2.36 -6.34
N ASP A 35 -13.36 -2.20 -6.58
CA ASP A 35 -14.36 -2.59 -5.61
C ASP A 35 -14.48 -4.11 -5.55
N GLU A 36 -14.58 -4.65 -4.33
CA GLU A 36 -14.62 -6.09 -4.07
C GLU A 36 -13.49 -6.86 -4.80
N MET A 37 -12.26 -6.33 -4.70
CA MET A 37 -11.12 -6.79 -5.50
C MET A 37 -10.81 -8.29 -5.30
N ASN A 38 -11.25 -8.91 -4.22
CA ASN A 38 -10.99 -10.30 -3.90
C ASN A 38 -12.13 -11.28 -4.25
N ILE A 39 -13.12 -10.86 -5.04
CA ILE A 39 -14.05 -11.79 -5.72
C ILE A 39 -13.28 -12.73 -6.67
N ALA A 40 -12.18 -12.25 -7.26
CA ALA A 40 -11.21 -13.06 -7.98
C ALA A 40 -9.84 -12.93 -7.32
N ARG A 41 -8.93 -13.85 -7.59
CA ARG A 41 -7.57 -13.79 -7.05
C ARG A 41 -6.82 -12.58 -7.62
N VAL A 42 -6.57 -11.59 -6.78
CA VAL A 42 -5.94 -10.31 -7.12
C VAL A 42 -4.58 -10.51 -7.79
N GLU A 43 -3.79 -11.44 -7.28
CA GLU A 43 -2.46 -11.75 -7.79
C GLU A 43 -2.42 -12.30 -9.21
N TYR A 44 -3.58 -12.64 -9.79
CA TYR A 44 -3.65 -13.10 -11.17
C TYR A 44 -4.02 -11.96 -12.13
N TYR A 45 -5.08 -11.22 -11.84
CA TYR A 45 -5.53 -10.18 -12.76
C TYR A 45 -4.81 -8.84 -12.58
N PHE A 46 -4.23 -8.58 -11.42
CA PHE A 46 -3.54 -7.33 -11.09
C PHE A 46 -2.02 -7.48 -10.95
N ALA A 47 -1.46 -8.66 -11.27
CA ALA A 47 -0.05 -9.00 -11.10
C ALA A 47 0.91 -8.04 -11.81
N GLU A 48 0.60 -7.67 -13.05
CA GLU A 48 1.42 -6.78 -13.87
C GLU A 48 1.45 -5.37 -13.26
N PHE A 49 0.28 -4.85 -12.84
CA PHE A 49 0.19 -3.57 -12.15
C PHE A 49 1.00 -3.57 -10.85
N LEU A 50 0.87 -4.62 -10.04
CA LEU A 50 1.64 -4.74 -8.79
C LEU A 50 3.14 -4.69 -9.04
N SER A 51 3.60 -5.30 -10.13
CA SER A 51 5.02 -5.31 -10.49
C SER A 51 5.49 -3.96 -11.01
N LEU A 52 4.70 -3.31 -11.87
CA LEU A 52 5.01 -2.00 -12.43
C LEU A 52 5.01 -0.89 -11.38
N LEU A 53 4.07 -0.93 -10.43
CA LEU A 53 3.97 0.05 -9.35
C LEU A 53 5.18 0.02 -8.39
N GLU A 54 5.93 -1.09 -8.34
CA GLU A 54 7.16 -1.19 -7.55
C GLU A 54 8.39 -0.55 -8.21
N LEU A 55 8.36 -0.35 -9.52
CA LEU A 55 9.48 0.26 -10.22
C LEU A 55 9.68 1.71 -9.72
N PRO A 56 10.91 2.06 -9.31
CA PRO A 56 11.19 3.38 -8.76
C PRO A 56 11.04 4.49 -9.81
N ASN A 57 11.36 4.17 -11.06
CA ASN A 57 11.25 5.10 -12.18
C ASN A 57 9.88 4.93 -12.87
N ALA A 58 9.06 5.98 -12.84
CA ALA A 58 7.74 5.96 -13.45
C ALA A 58 7.80 5.80 -14.99
N GLU A 59 8.89 6.22 -15.63
CA GLU A 59 9.08 6.08 -17.10
C GLU A 59 9.24 4.62 -17.54
N GLU A 60 9.65 3.73 -16.62
CA GLU A 60 9.82 2.30 -16.88
C GLU A 60 8.54 1.49 -16.66
N ARG A 61 7.47 2.14 -16.16
CA ARG A 61 6.18 1.52 -15.88
C ARG A 61 5.35 1.37 -17.15
N LEU A 62 5.75 0.46 -18.03
CA LEU A 62 5.10 0.21 -19.31
C LEU A 62 4.21 -1.03 -19.20
N LEU A 63 2.90 -0.84 -19.36
CA LEU A 63 1.90 -1.91 -19.38
C LEU A 63 1.69 -2.37 -20.83
N THR A 64 1.84 -3.67 -21.07
CA THR A 64 1.57 -4.26 -22.38
C THR A 64 0.07 -4.35 -22.64
N VAL A 65 -0.40 -3.72 -23.69
CA VAL A 65 -1.82 -3.70 -24.11
C VAL A 65 -2.08 -4.65 -25.25
N VAL A 66 -1.21 -4.60 -26.28
CA VAL A 66 -1.26 -5.46 -27.47
C VAL A 66 0.14 -5.92 -27.85
N SER A 67 0.21 -7.08 -28.50
CA SER A 67 1.49 -7.65 -28.94
C SER A 67 1.98 -7.07 -30.26
N ASP A 68 1.03 -6.68 -31.11
CA ASP A 68 1.30 -6.20 -32.46
C ASP A 68 1.17 -4.68 -32.55
N VAL A 69 2.07 -4.07 -33.29
CA VAL A 69 2.07 -2.64 -33.56
C VAL A 69 1.31 -2.38 -34.85
N TRP A 70 0.39 -1.41 -34.84
CA TRP A 70 -0.43 -1.02 -35.97
C TRP A 70 -0.13 0.42 -36.37
N GLU A 71 -0.28 0.75 -37.67
CA GLU A 71 -0.02 2.11 -38.18
C GLU A 71 -0.97 3.18 -37.56
N ASP A 72 -2.17 2.76 -37.18
CA ASP A 72 -3.21 3.62 -36.58
C ASP A 72 -3.26 3.55 -35.04
N ASP A 73 -2.19 3.08 -34.38
CA ASP A 73 -2.15 3.03 -32.91
C ASP A 73 -2.31 4.43 -32.30
N PRO A 74 -3.05 4.57 -31.19
CA PRO A 74 -3.16 5.85 -30.48
C PRO A 74 -1.80 6.41 -30.07
N ALA A 75 -1.66 7.74 -30.07
CA ALA A 75 -0.38 8.44 -29.85
C ALA A 75 0.35 8.08 -28.52
N GLN A 76 -0.38 7.65 -27.48
CA GLN A 76 0.18 7.22 -26.21
C GLN A 76 0.52 5.72 -26.17
N LEU A 77 0.21 4.97 -27.21
CA LEU A 77 0.59 3.57 -27.35
C LEU A 77 1.94 3.51 -28.08
N THR A 78 2.98 3.07 -27.39
CA THR A 78 4.31 2.92 -28.00
C THR A 78 4.69 1.44 -27.97
N ASN A 79 4.90 0.85 -29.16
CA ASN A 79 5.18 -0.58 -29.31
C ASN A 79 4.18 -1.50 -28.57
N GLY A 80 2.88 -1.18 -28.68
CA GLY A 80 1.81 -1.93 -28.02
C GLY A 80 1.73 -1.74 -26.50
N CYS A 81 2.52 -0.83 -25.92
CA CYS A 81 2.54 -0.56 -24.49
C CYS A 81 2.02 0.85 -24.18
N ILE A 82 1.35 0.99 -23.05
CA ILE A 82 0.97 2.28 -22.46
C ILE A 82 1.74 2.51 -21.16
N LYS A 83 2.21 3.73 -20.95
CA LYS A 83 2.82 4.12 -19.67
C LYS A 83 1.76 4.15 -18.58
N LEU A 84 2.01 3.46 -17.47
CA LEU A 84 1.17 3.57 -16.27
C LEU A 84 1.33 4.96 -15.68
N PRO A 85 0.25 5.79 -15.64
CA PRO A 85 0.37 7.18 -15.22
C PRO A 85 0.79 7.30 -13.76
N PRO A 86 1.81 8.12 -13.42
CA PRO A 86 2.23 8.29 -12.03
C PRO A 86 1.20 9.02 -11.15
N ASN A 87 0.25 9.70 -11.78
CA ASN A 87 -0.86 10.40 -11.14
C ASN A 87 -2.12 9.52 -11.01
N MET A 88 -2.05 8.22 -11.36
CA MET A 88 -3.13 7.26 -11.15
C MET A 88 -2.83 6.39 -9.93
N TRP A 89 -3.72 6.41 -8.94
CA TRP A 89 -3.61 5.66 -7.70
C TRP A 89 -4.70 4.60 -7.63
N PHE A 90 -4.38 3.47 -7.02
CA PHE A 90 -5.28 2.33 -6.92
C PHE A 90 -5.70 2.12 -5.45
N ILE A 91 -6.99 1.98 -5.23
CA ILE A 91 -7.59 1.64 -3.94
C ILE A 91 -8.40 0.37 -4.16
N GLY A 92 -8.15 -0.67 -3.38
CA GLY A 92 -8.93 -1.90 -3.41
C GLY A 92 -9.81 -2.00 -2.18
N THR A 93 -11.08 -2.35 -2.34
CA THR A 93 -11.93 -2.82 -1.25
C THR A 93 -11.96 -4.34 -1.23
N ALA A 94 -12.03 -4.95 -0.06
CA ALA A 94 -12.08 -6.39 0.09
C ALA A 94 -12.91 -6.77 1.33
N ASN A 95 -13.70 -7.80 1.19
CA ASN A 95 -14.38 -8.44 2.31
C ASN A 95 -13.57 -9.67 2.75
N ASN A 96 -13.46 -9.88 4.05
CA ASN A 96 -12.80 -11.06 4.60
C ASN A 96 -13.87 -12.05 5.08
N ASP A 97 -14.55 -12.67 4.12
CA ASP A 97 -15.58 -13.68 4.36
C ASP A 97 -15.31 -14.96 3.55
N ASP A 98 -16.02 -16.03 3.86
CA ASP A 98 -15.83 -17.35 3.25
C ASP A 98 -16.21 -17.40 1.75
N SER A 99 -16.87 -16.37 1.22
CA SER A 99 -17.30 -16.30 -0.18
C SER A 99 -16.26 -15.67 -1.10
N THR A 100 -15.20 -15.10 -0.53
CA THR A 100 -14.16 -14.37 -1.26
C THR A 100 -12.80 -15.05 -1.17
N PHE A 101 -11.89 -14.72 -2.11
CA PHE A 101 -10.54 -15.26 -2.06
C PHE A 101 -9.68 -14.51 -1.04
N ALA A 102 -8.84 -15.25 -0.31
CA ALA A 102 -7.82 -14.66 0.53
C ALA A 102 -6.83 -13.85 -0.32
N ILE A 103 -6.50 -12.65 0.15
CA ILE A 103 -5.50 -11.80 -0.50
C ILE A 103 -4.11 -12.30 -0.11
N SER A 104 -3.25 -12.54 -1.09
CA SER A 104 -1.91 -13.04 -0.85
C SER A 104 -0.96 -12.00 -0.27
N ASP A 105 0.09 -12.46 0.42
CA ASP A 105 1.15 -11.58 0.94
C ASP A 105 1.81 -10.73 -0.14
N LYS A 106 1.85 -11.20 -1.39
CA LYS A 106 2.37 -10.44 -2.53
C LYS A 106 1.63 -9.12 -2.76
N VAL A 107 0.33 -9.09 -2.48
CA VAL A 107 -0.50 -7.88 -2.56
C VAL A 107 -0.29 -7.03 -1.31
N TYR A 108 -0.35 -7.67 -0.13
CA TYR A 108 -0.20 -6.97 1.15
C TYR A 108 1.16 -6.29 1.34
N ASP A 109 2.24 -6.89 0.85
CA ASP A 109 3.57 -6.29 0.90
C ASP A 109 3.65 -4.97 0.10
N ARG A 110 2.77 -4.81 -0.92
CA ARG A 110 2.76 -3.66 -1.83
C ARG A 110 1.70 -2.62 -1.50
N ALA A 111 0.64 -3.00 -0.81
CA ALA A 111 -0.46 -2.13 -0.44
C ALA A 111 -0.30 -1.57 0.98
N MET A 112 -0.85 -0.40 1.25
CA MET A 112 -1.08 0.10 2.60
C MET A 112 -2.48 -0.34 3.04
N ILE A 113 -2.57 -1.07 4.16
CA ILE A 113 -3.81 -1.69 4.61
C ILE A 113 -4.55 -0.74 5.55
N MET A 114 -5.85 -0.63 5.37
CA MET A 114 -6.76 0.05 6.28
C MET A 114 -7.83 -0.95 6.71
N ASN A 115 -7.78 -1.40 7.96
CA ASN A 115 -8.79 -2.27 8.53
C ASN A 115 -9.97 -1.42 9.01
N LEU A 116 -11.20 -1.81 8.62
CA LEU A 116 -12.44 -1.17 9.01
C LEU A 116 -13.21 -2.07 9.99
N ASP A 117 -12.56 -2.41 11.10
CA ASP A 117 -13.07 -3.42 12.07
C ASP A 117 -14.11 -2.84 13.04
N THR A 118 -14.27 -1.52 13.08
CA THR A 118 -15.21 -0.84 13.99
C THR A 118 -16.22 0.00 13.24
N LYS A 119 -17.44 0.08 13.76
CA LYS A 119 -18.45 1.01 13.26
C LYS A 119 -18.07 2.43 13.69
N CYS A 120 -18.03 3.34 12.71
CA CYS A 120 -17.89 4.75 13.00
C CYS A 120 -19.19 5.31 13.58
N GLU A 121 -19.08 6.17 14.61
CA GLU A 121 -20.23 6.96 15.07
C GLU A 121 -20.66 7.93 13.95
N PRO A 122 -21.98 8.12 13.75
CA PRO A 122 -22.47 9.08 12.78
C PRO A 122 -21.95 10.48 13.10
N PHE A 123 -21.36 11.14 12.11
CA PHE A 123 -20.92 12.53 12.26
C PHE A 123 -21.39 13.38 11.09
N VAL A 124 -21.54 14.68 11.34
CA VAL A 124 -21.84 15.66 10.30
C VAL A 124 -20.53 16.30 9.87
N ALA A 125 -20.12 16.03 8.65
CA ALA A 125 -18.92 16.64 8.10
C ALA A 125 -19.08 18.17 8.00
N PRO A 126 -18.09 18.95 8.48
CA PRO A 126 -18.13 20.39 8.32
C PRO A 126 -18.06 20.75 6.83
N LYS A 127 -18.76 21.83 6.44
CA LYS A 127 -18.61 22.36 5.09
C LYS A 127 -17.22 22.99 4.95
N THR A 128 -16.42 22.44 4.05
CA THR A 128 -15.10 22.97 3.69
C THR A 128 -15.15 23.64 2.32
N GLY A 129 -14.25 24.62 2.11
CA GLY A 129 -14.06 25.19 0.77
C GLY A 129 -13.48 24.19 -0.21
N HIS A 130 -13.70 24.42 -1.50
CA HIS A 130 -13.03 23.62 -2.53
C HIS A 130 -11.53 23.91 -2.54
N SER A 131 -10.71 22.86 -2.52
CA SER A 131 -9.28 22.95 -2.74
C SER A 131 -8.91 22.04 -3.91
N HIS A 132 -8.02 22.50 -4.77
CA HIS A 132 -7.49 21.73 -5.89
C HIS A 132 -5.99 21.51 -5.66
N VAL A 133 -5.56 20.26 -5.74
CA VAL A 133 -4.15 19.87 -5.63
C VAL A 133 -3.80 19.00 -6.83
N SER A 134 -2.86 19.45 -7.67
CA SER A 134 -2.36 18.63 -8.75
C SER A 134 -1.43 17.51 -8.26
N ALA A 135 -1.26 16.46 -9.05
CA ALA A 135 -0.34 15.38 -8.74
C ALA A 135 1.09 15.88 -8.48
N LYS A 136 1.56 16.84 -9.29
CA LYS A 136 2.89 17.46 -9.10
C LYS A 136 3.00 18.21 -7.77
N GLN A 137 1.95 18.93 -7.37
CA GLN A 137 1.92 19.61 -6.06
C GLN A 137 1.95 18.59 -4.92
N PHE A 138 1.16 17.52 -5.01
CA PHE A 138 1.13 16.47 -4.00
C PHE A 138 2.50 15.79 -3.84
N VAL A 139 3.17 15.45 -4.95
CA VAL A 139 4.53 14.88 -4.93
C VAL A 139 5.52 15.83 -4.25
N ARG A 140 5.51 17.12 -4.61
CA ARG A 140 6.37 18.13 -3.98
C ARG A 140 6.12 18.27 -2.48
N MET A 141 4.85 18.23 -2.05
CA MET A 141 4.50 18.27 -0.61
C MET A 141 5.05 17.03 0.12
N SER A 142 4.92 15.84 -0.48
CA SER A 142 5.47 14.60 0.08
C SER A 142 7.00 14.62 0.15
N GLU A 143 7.68 15.08 -0.92
CA GLU A 143 9.14 15.22 -0.95
C GLU A 143 9.64 16.22 0.09
N ARG A 144 8.90 17.31 0.30
CA ARG A 144 9.20 18.28 1.35
C ARG A 144 9.06 17.65 2.72
N ALA A 145 7.96 16.94 2.98
CA ALA A 145 7.74 16.21 4.23
C ALA A 145 8.88 15.22 4.52
N MET A 146 9.31 14.45 3.52
CA MET A 146 10.42 13.49 3.65
C MET A 146 11.76 14.15 4.01
N LYS A 147 11.97 15.42 3.68
CA LYS A 147 13.17 16.18 4.04
C LYS A 147 13.07 16.87 5.40
N GLU A 148 11.86 17.33 5.76
CA GLU A 148 11.64 18.11 6.99
C GLU A 148 11.43 17.19 8.23
N TYR A 149 10.88 16.00 8.02
CA TYR A 149 10.49 15.07 9.10
C TYR A 149 11.13 13.68 8.94
N GLU A 150 12.43 13.64 8.68
CA GLU A 150 13.14 12.36 8.57
C GLU A 150 12.99 11.54 9.85
N LEU A 151 12.89 10.21 9.67
CA LEU A 151 12.89 9.26 10.79
C LEU A 151 14.10 9.50 11.70
N THR A 152 13.87 9.72 12.98
CA THR A 152 14.93 10.02 13.94
C THR A 152 15.92 8.86 14.06
N SER A 153 17.20 9.18 14.31
CA SER A 153 18.25 8.17 14.56
C SER A 153 17.93 7.27 15.75
N ARG A 154 17.19 7.80 16.74
CA ARG A 154 16.73 7.04 17.89
C ARG A 154 15.75 5.94 17.45
N ASN A 155 14.74 6.28 16.67
CA ASN A 155 13.73 5.32 16.22
C ASN A 155 14.26 4.39 15.13
N THR A 156 15.26 4.83 14.34
CA THR A 156 15.99 3.92 13.44
C THR A 156 16.68 2.79 14.22
N ARG A 157 17.38 3.11 15.33
CA ARG A 157 18.02 2.10 16.19
C ARG A 157 17.00 1.16 16.84
N ARG A 158 15.87 1.70 17.32
CA ARG A 158 14.79 0.90 17.89
C ARG A 158 14.20 -0.09 16.87
N LEU A 159 14.07 0.31 15.62
CA LEU A 159 13.65 -0.59 14.54
C LEU A 159 14.68 -1.70 14.28
N GLU A 160 15.98 -1.37 14.33
CA GLU A 160 17.05 -2.38 14.19
C GLU A 160 17.05 -3.38 15.34
N GLU A 161 16.79 -2.92 16.56
CA GLU A 161 16.66 -3.78 17.74
C GLU A 161 15.40 -4.65 17.66
N LEU A 162 14.28 -4.08 17.25
CA LEU A 162 13.04 -4.81 17.02
C LEU A 162 13.20 -5.88 15.93
N ASP A 163 13.90 -5.56 14.83
CA ASP A 163 14.16 -6.53 13.75
C ASP A 163 14.95 -7.72 14.25
N LYS A 164 16.01 -7.50 15.05
CA LYS A 164 16.78 -8.57 15.69
C LYS A 164 15.91 -9.46 16.58
N TYR A 165 15.07 -8.84 17.41
CA TYR A 165 14.15 -9.56 18.27
C TYR A 165 13.17 -10.43 17.48
N LEU A 166 12.59 -9.88 16.40
CA LEU A 166 11.64 -10.59 15.55
C LEU A 166 12.32 -11.73 14.76
N ILE A 167 13.57 -11.56 14.34
CA ILE A 167 14.35 -12.64 13.71
C ILE A 167 14.59 -13.76 14.69
N GLU A 168 15.03 -13.44 15.91
CA GLU A 168 15.39 -14.42 16.92
C GLU A 168 14.18 -15.24 17.41
N HIS A 169 13.07 -14.55 17.67
CA HIS A 169 11.90 -15.17 18.29
C HIS A 169 10.83 -15.62 17.30
N PHE A 170 10.70 -14.99 16.13
CA PHE A 170 9.60 -15.24 15.19
C PHE A 170 10.07 -15.61 13.78
N HIS A 171 11.37 -15.58 13.49
CA HIS A 171 11.93 -15.80 12.16
C HIS A 171 11.37 -14.85 11.08
N ILE A 172 11.03 -13.63 11.48
CA ILE A 172 10.53 -12.56 10.63
C ILE A 172 11.56 -11.45 10.58
N THR A 173 11.77 -10.85 9.41
CA THR A 173 12.67 -9.72 9.21
C THR A 173 12.01 -8.57 8.45
N PHE A 174 12.52 -7.35 8.66
CA PHE A 174 12.18 -6.18 7.88
C PHE A 174 13.02 -6.20 6.59
N GLY A 175 12.42 -6.52 5.48
CA GLY A 175 13.10 -6.37 4.20
C GLY A 175 13.33 -4.91 3.83
N ASN A 176 14.28 -4.66 2.90
CA ASN A 176 14.60 -3.31 2.41
C ASN A 176 13.36 -2.56 1.87
N ARG A 177 12.40 -3.28 1.31
CA ARG A 177 11.14 -2.72 0.83
C ARG A 177 10.34 -2.10 1.98
N ILE A 178 10.17 -2.81 3.08
CA ILE A 178 9.43 -2.34 4.25
C ILE A 178 10.15 -1.14 4.89
N MET A 179 11.47 -1.20 5.03
CA MET A 179 12.24 -0.07 5.54
C MET A 179 12.10 1.18 4.65
N LYS A 180 12.04 1.01 3.32
CA LYS A 180 11.75 2.12 2.40
C LYS A 180 10.33 2.67 2.60
N GLN A 181 9.34 1.80 2.80
CA GLN A 181 7.96 2.21 3.08
C GLN A 181 7.87 2.99 4.39
N ILE A 182 8.52 2.53 5.46
CA ILE A 182 8.60 3.22 6.75
C ILE A 182 9.18 4.63 6.57
N ARG A 183 10.33 4.75 5.89
CA ARG A 183 11.01 6.04 5.65
C ARG A 183 10.20 7.01 4.78
N ASN A 184 9.29 6.53 3.96
CA ASN A 184 8.42 7.37 3.16
C ASN A 184 7.13 7.74 3.91
N TYR A 185 6.58 6.80 4.68
CA TYR A 185 5.30 6.95 5.37
C TYR A 185 5.39 7.89 6.58
N ILE A 186 6.36 7.67 7.46
CA ILE A 186 6.48 8.41 8.71
C ILE A 186 6.58 9.93 8.51
N PRO A 187 7.47 10.45 7.64
CA PRO A 187 7.56 11.88 7.41
C PRO A 187 6.26 12.52 6.94
N VAL A 188 5.52 11.83 6.08
CA VAL A 188 4.24 12.33 5.56
C VAL A 188 3.18 12.33 6.65
N TYR A 189 3.14 11.28 7.47
CA TYR A 189 2.24 11.19 8.62
C TYR A 189 2.46 12.33 9.61
N VAL A 190 3.72 12.60 9.96
CA VAL A 190 4.11 13.71 10.86
C VAL A 190 3.78 15.06 10.24
N ALA A 191 4.02 15.27 8.95
CA ALA A 191 3.64 16.48 8.23
C ALA A 191 2.12 16.74 8.22
N CYS A 192 1.31 15.68 8.35
CA CYS A 192 -0.14 15.77 8.51
C CYS A 192 -0.59 16.06 9.96
N GLY A 193 0.33 16.25 10.89
CA GLY A 193 0.05 16.61 12.28
C GLY A 193 0.05 15.44 13.27
N GLY A 194 0.47 14.26 12.84
CA GLY A 194 0.66 13.10 13.72
C GLY A 194 2.03 13.06 14.38
N ASP A 195 2.25 12.05 15.20
CA ASP A 195 3.49 11.80 15.94
C ASP A 195 4.28 10.66 15.27
N GLU A 196 5.61 10.68 15.40
CA GLU A 196 6.51 9.68 14.81
C GLU A 196 6.26 8.26 15.38
N LEU A 197 5.95 8.13 16.68
CA LEU A 197 5.65 6.85 17.31
C LEU A 197 4.25 6.33 16.92
N GLU A 198 3.27 7.22 16.78
CA GLU A 198 1.96 6.86 16.24
C GLU A 198 2.07 6.29 14.81
N ALA A 199 2.88 6.94 13.96
CA ALA A 199 3.14 6.47 12.61
C ALA A 199 3.88 5.12 12.59
N LEU A 200 4.82 4.92 13.52
CA LEU A 200 5.52 3.63 13.70
C LEU A 200 4.56 2.54 14.14
N ASP A 201 3.71 2.80 15.13
CA ASP A 201 2.73 1.85 15.63
C ASP A 201 1.77 1.41 14.50
N ASP A 202 1.27 2.37 13.74
CA ASP A 202 0.38 2.12 12.61
C ASP A 202 1.04 1.26 11.52
N ILE A 203 2.25 1.60 11.09
CA ILE A 203 2.91 0.85 10.01
C ILE A 203 3.43 -0.51 10.46
N LEU A 204 3.91 -0.64 11.71
CA LEU A 204 4.39 -1.90 12.26
C LEU A 204 3.24 -2.90 12.43
N SER A 205 2.11 -2.47 12.97
CA SER A 205 0.92 -3.32 13.12
C SER A 205 0.43 -3.85 11.77
N LYS A 206 0.39 -3.00 10.74
CA LYS A 206 -0.13 -3.34 9.42
C LYS A 206 0.82 -4.12 8.52
N LYS A 207 2.13 -3.91 8.64
CA LYS A 207 3.12 -4.47 7.71
C LYS A 207 3.99 -5.55 8.31
N ILE A 208 4.34 -5.44 9.58
CA ILE A 208 5.28 -6.34 10.23
C ILE A 208 4.53 -7.43 10.99
N LEU A 209 3.66 -7.02 11.93
CA LEU A 209 2.97 -7.97 12.80
C LEU A 209 1.99 -8.85 12.03
N ARG A 210 1.45 -8.36 10.91
CA ARG A 210 0.62 -9.17 10.02
C ARG A 210 1.30 -10.47 9.59
N LYS A 211 2.61 -10.49 9.40
CA LYS A 211 3.35 -11.71 9.06
C LYS A 211 3.27 -12.79 10.13
N LEU A 212 2.92 -12.40 11.37
CA LEU A 212 2.69 -13.33 12.46
C LEU A 212 1.40 -14.13 12.29
N GLU A 213 0.41 -13.67 11.53
CA GLU A 213 -0.85 -14.39 11.27
C GLU A 213 -0.62 -15.79 10.68
N MET A 214 0.51 -15.97 9.98
CA MET A 214 0.90 -17.25 9.39
C MET A 214 1.67 -18.18 10.34
N GLN A 215 1.96 -17.73 11.55
CA GLN A 215 2.71 -18.49 12.55
C GLN A 215 1.80 -19.47 13.33
N ASN A 216 2.41 -20.46 13.98
CA ASN A 216 1.67 -21.39 14.81
C ASN A 216 0.96 -20.68 15.97
N PRO A 217 -0.39 -20.79 16.13
CA PRO A 217 -1.14 -20.10 17.17
C PRO A 217 -0.69 -20.43 18.60
N ILE A 218 -0.24 -21.66 18.87
CA ILE A 218 0.25 -22.07 20.19
C ILE A 218 1.54 -21.33 20.53
N TYR A 219 2.42 -21.22 19.54
CA TYR A 219 3.67 -20.46 19.70
C TYR A 219 3.40 -18.99 19.95
N LEU A 220 2.51 -18.39 19.17
CA LEU A 220 2.12 -16.97 19.31
C LEU A 220 1.56 -16.67 20.70
N ARG A 221 0.69 -17.52 21.24
CA ARG A 221 0.14 -17.33 22.60
C ARG A 221 1.22 -17.27 23.67
N ASN A 222 2.27 -18.05 23.52
CA ASN A 222 3.36 -18.08 24.49
C ASN A 222 4.35 -16.90 24.31
N ALA A 223 4.55 -16.44 23.09
CA ALA A 223 5.58 -15.43 22.76
C ALA A 223 5.02 -14.00 22.75
N SER A 224 3.70 -13.82 22.62
CA SER A 224 3.08 -12.51 22.47
C SER A 224 3.27 -11.57 23.67
N ALA A 225 3.19 -12.10 24.89
CA ALA A 225 3.41 -11.31 26.10
C ALA A 225 4.84 -10.75 26.14
N GLY A 226 5.83 -11.54 25.71
CA GLY A 226 7.22 -11.10 25.61
C GLY A 226 7.40 -9.98 24.57
N LEU A 227 6.75 -10.09 23.40
CA LEU A 227 6.80 -9.06 22.37
C LEU A 227 6.12 -7.77 22.83
N CYS A 228 4.96 -7.85 23.49
CA CYS A 228 4.28 -6.67 24.04
C CYS A 228 5.15 -5.96 25.10
N ALA A 229 5.79 -6.70 26.02
CA ALA A 229 6.72 -6.13 26.98
C ALA A 229 7.95 -5.49 26.30
N TYR A 230 8.43 -6.10 25.22
CA TYR A 230 9.55 -5.55 24.45
C TYR A 230 9.19 -4.25 23.71
N PHE A 231 7.94 -4.11 23.25
CA PHE A 231 7.46 -2.83 22.72
C PHE A 231 7.52 -1.73 23.79
N ASP A 232 7.10 -2.01 25.03
CA ASP A 232 7.18 -1.03 26.12
C ASP A 232 8.62 -0.67 26.45
N GLU A 233 9.53 -1.64 26.47
CA GLU A 233 10.96 -1.41 26.69
C GLU A 233 11.56 -0.49 25.61
N LEU A 234 11.26 -0.76 24.33
CA LEU A 234 11.84 -0.01 23.20
C LEU A 234 11.23 1.37 23.04
N PHE A 235 9.91 1.46 23.08
CA PHE A 235 9.20 2.67 22.68
C PHE A 235 8.62 3.47 23.86
N GLY A 236 8.50 2.85 25.02
CA GLY A 236 7.89 3.40 26.24
C GLY A 236 6.49 2.84 26.47
N ASP A 237 6.07 2.86 27.73
CA ASP A 237 4.80 2.31 28.16
C ASP A 237 3.63 2.92 27.36
N ASP A 238 2.77 2.04 26.87
CA ASP A 238 1.55 2.37 26.14
C ASP A 238 1.73 3.24 24.87
N ARG A 239 2.94 3.29 24.31
CA ARG A 239 3.23 4.07 23.09
C ARG A 239 2.95 3.29 21.80
N MET A 240 2.66 1.99 21.88
CA MET A 240 2.41 1.10 20.74
C MET A 240 1.06 0.36 20.89
N PRO A 241 -0.06 1.09 21.05
CA PRO A 241 -1.36 0.48 21.33
C PRO A 241 -1.87 -0.39 20.17
N LEU A 242 -1.69 0.01 18.90
CA LEU A 242 -2.16 -0.77 17.74
C LEU A 242 -1.41 -2.09 17.60
N CYS A 243 -0.09 -2.07 17.84
CA CYS A 243 0.73 -3.28 17.86
C CYS A 243 0.28 -4.25 18.96
N LYS A 244 0.00 -3.75 20.17
CA LYS A 244 -0.48 -4.55 21.29
C LYS A 244 -1.87 -5.13 21.01
N GLU A 245 -2.80 -4.32 20.52
CA GLU A 245 -4.14 -4.75 20.14
C GLU A 245 -4.09 -5.83 19.06
N PHE A 246 -3.21 -5.67 18.08
CA PHE A 246 -2.99 -6.69 17.04
C PHE A 246 -2.53 -8.01 17.66
N MET A 247 -1.57 -7.97 18.60
CA MET A 247 -1.07 -9.17 19.30
C MET A 247 -2.14 -9.83 20.15
N GLU A 248 -3.00 -9.07 20.82
CA GLU A 248 -4.13 -9.60 21.59
C GLU A 248 -5.18 -10.30 20.68
N ARG A 249 -5.43 -9.74 19.51
CA ARG A 249 -6.33 -10.33 18.52
C ARG A 249 -5.82 -11.68 18.02
N LEU A 250 -4.52 -11.83 17.80
CA LEU A 250 -3.90 -13.10 17.38
C LEU A 250 -3.98 -14.22 18.43
N GLN A 251 -4.27 -13.87 19.69
CA GLN A 251 -4.39 -14.86 20.76
C GLN A 251 -5.79 -15.46 20.88
N ARG A 252 -6.80 -14.80 20.31
CA ARG A 252 -8.21 -15.24 20.31
C ARG A 252 -8.45 -16.31 19.28
#